data_c9bab8b2fa49f4684f6ef4309d42e9eb
#
_entry.id   c9bab8b2fa49f4684f6ef4309d42e9eb
#
_cell.length_a   1.000
_cell.length_b   1.000
_cell.length_c   1.000
_cell.angle_alpha   90.00
_cell.angle_beta   90.00
_cell.angle_gamma   90.00
#
_symmetry.space_group_name_H-M   'P 1'
#
loop_
_entity.id
_entity.type
_entity.pdbx_description
1 polymer ?
#
loop_
_entity_poly.entity_id
_entity_poly.type
_entity_poly.pdbx_seq_one_letter_code
_entity_poly.pdbx_strand_id
1 'polypeptide(L)'
;FAELFGPGSRAEVPLTGRIGDQIVSGQLDRILVKENEVWVIDFKTNRPPPRIEAQVPEVYVRQMAIYRTALSQIYPGRRVRCVLLWTVEARLMEISEELLEAAAP
;
A
#
# COMPACT_ATOMS: atom_id res chain seq x y z
N PHE A 1 6.52 -4.88 -12.82
CA PHE A 1 5.57 -5.24 -11.75
C PHE A 1 5.16 -6.72 -11.71
N ALA A 2 5.65 -7.55 -12.64
CA ALA A 2 5.29 -8.98 -12.65
C ALA A 2 5.67 -9.68 -11.34
N GLU A 3 6.74 -9.26 -10.70
CA GLU A 3 7.22 -9.81 -9.44
C GLU A 3 6.20 -9.66 -8.30
N LEU A 4 5.36 -8.64 -8.34
CA LEU A 4 4.36 -8.39 -7.31
C LEU A 4 3.32 -9.50 -7.19
N PHE A 5 3.14 -10.27 -8.26
CA PHE A 5 2.20 -11.38 -8.32
C PHE A 5 2.91 -12.74 -8.44
N GLY A 6 4.23 -12.74 -8.31
CA GLY A 6 5.03 -13.94 -8.42
C GLY A 6 5.08 -14.73 -7.11
N PRO A 7 5.81 -15.86 -7.10
CA PRO A 7 5.86 -16.76 -5.95
C PRO A 7 6.51 -16.15 -4.70
N GLY A 8 7.28 -15.07 -4.86
CA GLY A 8 7.88 -14.37 -3.71
C GLY A 8 6.92 -13.44 -2.98
N SER A 9 5.76 -13.13 -3.56
CA SER A 9 4.76 -12.28 -2.91
C SER A 9 3.74 -13.12 -2.17
N ARG A 10 3.05 -12.50 -1.20
CA ARG A 10 2.01 -13.18 -0.42
C ARG A 10 0.72 -12.39 -0.47
N ALA A 11 -0.40 -13.13 -0.56
CA ALA A 11 -1.75 -12.58 -0.59
C ALA A 11 -2.40 -12.64 0.80
N GLU A 12 -3.33 -11.72 1.03
CA GLU A 12 -4.22 -11.74 2.20
C GLU A 12 -3.46 -11.81 3.52
N VAL A 13 -2.49 -10.91 3.69
CA VAL A 13 -1.61 -10.89 4.86
C VAL A 13 -2.21 -9.97 5.94
N PRO A 14 -2.51 -10.51 7.13
CA PRO A 14 -2.99 -9.65 8.21
C PRO A 14 -1.88 -8.72 8.70
N LEU A 15 -2.27 -7.49 9.03
CA LEU A 15 -1.37 -6.47 9.52
C LEU A 15 -1.90 -5.92 10.83
N THR A 16 -1.07 -5.92 11.87
CA THR A 16 -1.38 -5.25 13.13
C THR A 16 -0.17 -4.41 13.53
N GLY A 17 -0.41 -3.17 13.89
CA GLY A 17 0.66 -2.27 14.31
C GLY A 17 0.13 -1.22 15.25
N ARG A 18 1.05 -0.43 15.81
CA ARG A 18 0.71 0.68 16.70
C ARG A 18 1.19 1.98 16.06
N ILE A 19 0.29 2.98 16.01
CA ILE A 19 0.62 4.33 15.57
C ILE A 19 0.22 5.26 16.69
N GLY A 20 1.22 5.88 17.36
CA GLY A 20 0.97 6.62 18.57
C GLY A 20 0.36 5.71 19.63
N ASP A 21 -0.81 6.10 20.17
CA ASP A 21 -1.53 5.31 21.17
C ASP A 21 -2.60 4.40 20.57
N GLN A 22 -2.71 4.37 19.24
CA GLN A 22 -3.74 3.59 18.57
C GLN A 22 -3.19 2.30 18.00
N ILE A 23 -3.98 1.24 18.14
CA ILE A 23 -3.69 -0.02 17.48
C ILE A 23 -4.41 -0.02 16.12
N VAL A 24 -3.65 -0.30 15.06
CA VAL A 24 -4.17 -0.38 13.71
C VAL A 24 -4.12 -1.83 13.29
N SER A 25 -5.24 -2.35 12.80
CA SER A 25 -5.25 -3.70 12.22
C SER A 25 -6.01 -3.69 10.91
N GLY A 26 -5.61 -4.56 10.00
CA GLY A 26 -6.21 -4.69 8.68
C GLY A 26 -5.66 -5.91 7.99
N GLN A 27 -6.00 -6.02 6.72
CA GLN A 27 -5.52 -7.10 5.87
C GLN A 27 -4.96 -6.50 4.59
N LEU A 28 -3.71 -6.83 4.28
CA LEU A 28 -3.09 -6.42 3.02
C LEU A 28 -3.53 -7.38 1.93
N ASP A 29 -3.96 -6.85 0.78
CA ASP A 29 -4.34 -7.71 -0.33
C ASP A 29 -3.12 -8.48 -0.85
N ARG A 30 -1.97 -7.81 -0.95
CA ARG A 30 -0.73 -8.45 -1.34
C ARG A 30 0.48 -7.72 -0.77
N ILE A 31 1.53 -8.46 -0.46
CA ILE A 31 2.80 -7.90 0.00
C ILE A 31 3.98 -8.63 -0.68
N LEU A 32 5.01 -7.87 -1.02
CA LEU A 32 6.29 -8.40 -1.47
C LEU A 32 7.39 -7.79 -0.62
N VAL A 33 8.11 -8.63 0.12
CA VAL A 33 9.21 -8.19 0.99
C VAL A 33 10.53 -8.49 0.30
N LYS A 34 11.32 -7.44 0.06
CA LYS A 34 12.65 -7.54 -0.52
C LYS A 34 13.68 -7.01 0.46
N GLU A 35 14.97 -7.18 0.15
CA GLU A 35 16.04 -6.78 1.06
C GLU A 35 15.97 -5.29 1.45
N ASN A 36 15.72 -4.42 0.47
CA ASN A 36 15.72 -2.97 0.67
C ASN A 36 14.35 -2.32 0.54
N GLU A 37 13.34 -3.07 0.15
CA GLU A 37 12.01 -2.54 -0.13
C GLU A 37 10.93 -3.50 0.33
N VAL A 38 9.79 -2.91 0.70
CA VAL A 38 8.55 -3.67 0.93
C VAL A 38 7.48 -3.05 0.04
N TRP A 39 6.83 -3.86 -0.79
CA TRP A 39 5.74 -3.42 -1.63
C TRP A 39 4.43 -3.88 -1.05
N VAL A 40 3.48 -2.97 -0.90
CA VAL A 40 2.11 -3.31 -0.50
C VAL A 40 1.18 -2.93 -1.63
N ILE A 41 0.29 -3.85 -2.00
CA ILE A 41 -0.66 -3.67 -3.09
C ILE A 41 -2.07 -3.78 -2.52
N ASP A 42 -2.92 -2.83 -2.89
CA ASP A 42 -4.32 -2.82 -2.49
C ASP A 42 -5.19 -2.82 -3.74
N PHE A 43 -6.21 -3.69 -3.77
CA PHE A 43 -7.08 -3.86 -4.92
C PHE A 43 -8.29 -2.94 -4.78
N LYS A 44 -8.59 -2.18 -5.86
CA LYS A 44 -9.73 -1.26 -5.90
C LYS A 44 -10.56 -1.50 -7.14
N THR A 45 -11.88 -1.41 -6.97
CA THR A 45 -12.85 -1.76 -8.02
C THR A 45 -13.59 -0.56 -8.59
N ASN A 46 -13.09 0.66 -8.38
CA ASN A 46 -13.75 1.89 -8.83
C ASN A 46 -14.03 1.90 -10.33
N ARG A 47 -15.19 2.41 -10.70
CA ARG A 47 -15.64 2.57 -12.09
C ARG A 47 -16.18 3.99 -12.29
N PRO A 48 -15.54 4.83 -13.09
CA PRO A 48 -14.23 4.65 -13.72
C PRO A 48 -13.10 4.76 -12.68
N PRO A 49 -11.97 4.08 -12.90
CA PRO A 49 -10.82 4.25 -12.02
C PRO A 49 -10.15 5.59 -12.29
N PRO A 50 -9.48 6.18 -11.27
CA PRO A 50 -8.69 7.39 -11.48
C PRO A 50 -7.60 7.16 -12.52
N ARG A 51 -7.32 8.17 -13.35
CA ARG A 51 -6.27 8.11 -14.35
C ARG A 51 -4.95 8.63 -13.84
N ILE A 52 -5.01 9.57 -12.88
CA ILE A 52 -3.83 10.18 -12.29
C ILE A 52 -3.94 10.15 -10.78
N GLU A 53 -2.80 10.26 -10.13
CA GLU A 53 -2.66 10.17 -8.69
C GLU A 53 -3.51 11.23 -7.95
N ALA A 54 -3.59 12.43 -8.50
CA ALA A 54 -4.37 13.51 -7.88
C ALA A 54 -5.87 13.21 -7.79
N GLN A 55 -6.37 12.27 -8.57
CA GLN A 55 -7.77 11.87 -8.58
C GLN A 55 -8.10 10.70 -7.64
N VAL A 56 -7.08 10.12 -7.02
CA VAL A 56 -7.27 9.01 -6.08
C VAL A 56 -8.04 9.52 -4.86
N PRO A 57 -9.12 8.83 -4.44
CA PRO A 57 -9.84 9.23 -3.24
C PRO A 57 -8.91 9.35 -2.04
N GLU A 58 -9.06 10.44 -1.28
CA GLU A 58 -8.18 10.71 -0.13
C GLU A 58 -8.18 9.58 0.88
N VAL A 59 -9.32 8.92 1.07
CA VAL A 59 -9.42 7.80 2.02
C VAL A 59 -8.49 6.65 1.64
N TYR A 60 -8.24 6.43 0.34
CA TYR A 60 -7.31 5.39 -0.11
C TYR A 60 -5.86 5.78 0.17
N VAL A 61 -5.53 7.05 -0.07
CA VAL A 61 -4.17 7.55 0.21
C VAL A 61 -3.88 7.45 1.71
N ARG A 62 -4.84 7.82 2.55
CA ARG A 62 -4.69 7.71 4.00
C ARG A 62 -4.53 6.26 4.45
N GLN A 63 -5.30 5.34 3.88
CA GLN A 63 -5.17 3.91 4.18
C GLN A 63 -3.77 3.41 3.86
N MET A 64 -3.24 3.77 2.69
CA MET A 64 -1.91 3.36 2.28
C MET A 64 -0.84 4.01 3.16
N ALA A 65 -1.04 5.27 3.58
CA ALA A 65 -0.13 5.94 4.49
C ALA A 65 -0.05 5.23 5.86
N ILE A 66 -1.18 4.76 6.35
CA ILE A 66 -1.25 3.97 7.60
C ILE A 66 -0.49 2.66 7.43
N TYR A 67 -0.70 1.95 6.33
CA TYR A 67 0.01 0.70 6.05
C TYR A 67 1.52 0.94 5.94
N ARG A 68 1.91 2.02 5.28
CA ARG A 68 3.33 2.40 5.14
C ARG A 68 3.96 2.61 6.51
N THR A 69 3.30 3.35 7.39
CA THR A 69 3.81 3.62 8.73
C THR A 69 3.96 2.32 9.53
N ALA A 70 2.95 1.47 9.53
CA ALA A 70 2.99 0.20 10.24
C ALA A 70 4.07 -0.74 9.70
N LEU A 71 4.19 -0.85 8.37
CA LEU A 71 5.18 -1.71 7.74
C LEU A 71 6.60 -1.19 7.95
N SER A 72 6.78 0.13 8.02
CA SER A 72 8.09 0.72 8.33
C SER A 72 8.57 0.35 9.74
N GLN A 73 7.66 0.14 10.67
CA GLN A 73 8.00 -0.33 12.02
C GLN A 73 8.39 -1.80 12.04
N ILE A 74 7.72 -2.61 11.21
CA ILE A 74 7.98 -4.06 11.12
C ILE A 74 9.28 -4.33 10.37
N TYR A 75 9.55 -3.54 9.32
CA TYR A 75 10.71 -3.70 8.44
C TYR A 75 11.55 -2.41 8.46
N PRO A 76 12.22 -2.09 9.59
CA PRO A 76 12.99 -0.85 9.68
C PRO A 76 14.12 -0.81 8.65
N GLY A 77 14.36 0.38 8.09
CA GLY A 77 15.42 0.57 7.11
C GLY A 77 15.06 0.19 5.68
N ARG A 78 13.86 -0.33 5.45
CA ARG A 78 13.38 -0.66 4.11
C ARG A 78 12.38 0.40 3.62
N ARG A 79 12.46 0.72 2.34
CA ARG A 79 11.50 1.64 1.73
C ARG A 79 10.19 0.91 1.52
N VAL A 80 9.10 1.46 2.04
CA VAL A 80 7.76 0.90 1.80
C VAL A 80 7.13 1.60 0.61
N ARG A 81 6.77 0.82 -0.41
CA ARG A 81 6.15 1.32 -1.64
C ARG A 81 4.70 0.85 -1.70
N CYS A 82 3.81 1.79 -1.94
CA CYS A 82 2.37 1.56 -1.90
C CYS A 82 1.78 1.64 -3.30
N VAL A 83 1.08 0.60 -3.73
CA VAL A 83 0.56 0.48 -5.08
C VAL A 83 -0.93 0.12 -5.02
N LEU A 84 -1.74 0.83 -5.80
CA LEU A 84 -3.14 0.48 -6.01
C LEU A 84 -3.26 -0.29 -7.32
N LEU A 85 -4.03 -1.38 -7.30
CA LEU A 85 -4.40 -2.10 -8.51
C LEU A 85 -5.85 -1.79 -8.82
N TRP A 86 -6.08 -1.06 -9.92
CA TRP A 86 -7.41 -0.80 -10.43
C TRP A 86 -7.86 -2.02 -11.22
N THR A 87 -8.66 -2.87 -10.59
CA THR A 87 -8.98 -4.20 -11.14
C THR A 87 -9.79 -4.14 -12.43
N VAL A 88 -10.59 -3.09 -12.61
CA VAL A 88 -11.41 -2.89 -13.82
C VAL A 88 -10.54 -2.79 -15.08
N GLU A 89 -9.35 -2.22 -14.96
CA GLU A 89 -8.43 -2.03 -16.08
C GLU A 89 -7.14 -2.85 -15.95
N ALA A 90 -7.01 -3.63 -14.87
CA ALA A 90 -5.78 -4.36 -14.54
C ALA A 90 -4.56 -3.43 -14.56
N ARG A 91 -4.70 -2.22 -14.00
CA ARG A 91 -3.67 -1.18 -14.05
C ARG A 91 -3.13 -0.89 -12.67
N LEU A 92 -1.79 -0.89 -12.54
CA LEU A 92 -1.10 -0.54 -11.30
C LEU A 92 -0.83 0.96 -11.26
N MET A 93 -0.99 1.55 -10.06
CA MET A 93 -0.66 2.94 -9.80
C MET A 93 0.09 3.04 -8.48
N GLU A 94 1.35 3.42 -8.56
CA GLU A 94 2.13 3.65 -7.34
C GLU A 94 1.80 5.03 -6.78
N ILE A 95 1.58 5.11 -5.47
CA ILE A 95 1.33 6.38 -4.78
C ILE A 95 2.67 6.99 -4.39
N SER A 96 2.88 8.26 -4.72
CA SER A 96 4.14 8.95 -4.45
C SER A 96 4.39 9.11 -2.95
N GLU A 97 5.66 9.21 -2.58
CA GLU A 97 6.04 9.45 -1.20
C GLU A 97 5.50 10.78 -0.69
N GLU A 98 5.45 11.82 -1.56
CA GLU A 98 4.92 13.12 -1.17
C GLU A 98 3.46 13.03 -0.73
N LEU A 99 2.62 12.32 -1.49
CA LEU A 99 1.23 12.13 -1.13
C LEU A 99 1.08 11.32 0.16
N LEU A 100 1.87 10.27 0.30
CA LEU A 100 1.82 9.43 1.50
C LEU A 100 2.24 10.20 2.73
N GLU A 101 3.29 11.02 2.64
CA GLU A 101 3.74 11.84 3.76
C GLU A 101 2.72 12.90 4.15
N ALA A 102 2.08 13.53 3.17
CA ALA A 102 1.03 14.51 3.43
C ALA A 102 -0.20 13.90 4.11
N ALA A 103 -0.46 12.62 3.88
CA ALA A 103 -1.59 11.89 4.46
C ALA A 103 -1.24 11.12 5.73
N ALA A 104 0.03 11.14 6.16
CA ALA A 104 0.49 10.38 7.31
C ALA A 104 -0.23 10.81 8.59
N PRO A 105 -0.55 9.87 9.46
CA PRO A 105 -1.21 10.17 10.73
C PRO A 105 -0.32 10.91 11.71
#